data_5699dbdfcf4a3d6870f22cb385fc80dd
#
_entry.id   5699dbdfcf4a3d6870f22cb385fc80dd
#
_cell.length_a   1.000
_cell.length_b   1.000
_cell.length_c   1.000
_cell.angle_alpha   90.00
_cell.angle_beta   90.00
_cell.angle_gamma   90.00
#
_symmetry.space_group_name_H-M   'P 1'
#
loop_
_entity.id
_entity.type
_entity.pdbx_description
1 polymer ?
#
loop_
_entity_poly.entity_id
_entity_poly.type
_entity_poly.pdbx_seq_one_letter_code
_entity_poly.pdbx_strand_id
1 'polypeptide(L)'
;MSKESARAGRTAVRGSTTGRPLMAAMDLLGRRWALRILWELRDGPVGARALRDRCDGMSSSVLYDRLRELGDAALIEQTDTDAYALTATGAALGRALKPLDEWAGSWAAVREARAGTTRDGGR
;
A
#
# COMPACT_ATOMS: atom_id res chain seq x y z
N MET A 1 -23.33 20.22 -9.33
CA MET A 1 -22.52 19.19 -8.96
C MET A 1 -21.63 19.45 -7.78
N SER A 2 -22.27 19.87 -6.72
CA SER A 2 -21.58 20.16 -5.49
C SER A 2 -20.84 18.93 -4.91
N LYS A 3 -21.37 17.74 -5.17
CA LYS A 3 -20.72 16.52 -4.71
C LYS A 3 -19.35 16.31 -5.34
N GLU A 4 -19.25 16.60 -6.61
CA GLU A 4 -18.00 16.44 -7.32
C GLU A 4 -16.97 17.44 -6.88
N SER A 5 -17.39 18.68 -6.67
CA SER A 5 -16.51 19.72 -6.17
C SER A 5 -15.98 19.38 -4.79
N ALA A 6 -16.85 18.87 -3.91
CA ALA A 6 -16.44 18.49 -2.56
C ALA A 6 -15.45 17.33 -2.61
N ARG A 7 -15.69 16.37 -3.48
CA ARG A 7 -14.80 15.24 -3.64
C ARG A 7 -13.43 15.65 -4.16
N ALA A 8 -13.41 16.52 -5.14
CA ALA A 8 -12.17 17.03 -5.68
C ALA A 8 -11.36 17.76 -4.61
N GLY A 9 -12.05 18.57 -3.79
CA GLY A 9 -11.40 19.27 -2.71
C GLY A 9 -10.79 18.32 -1.69
N ARG A 10 -11.52 17.27 -1.32
CA ARG A 10 -11.01 16.29 -0.37
C ARG A 10 -9.81 15.54 -0.93
N THR A 11 -9.86 15.18 -2.21
CA THR A 11 -8.76 14.49 -2.86
C THR A 11 -7.50 15.35 -2.90
N ALA A 12 -7.66 16.64 -3.15
CA ALA A 12 -6.53 17.54 -3.26
C ALA A 12 -5.85 17.83 -1.93
N VAL A 13 -6.56 17.67 -0.82
CA VAL A 13 -6.07 18.10 0.49
C VAL A 13 -4.98 17.21 1.05
N ARG A 14 -5.04 15.91 0.81
CA ARG A 14 -4.14 14.97 1.48
C ARG A 14 -2.76 14.95 0.82
N GLY A 15 -1.89 15.85 1.29
CA GLY A 15 -0.48 15.84 0.89
C GLY A 15 -0.18 16.22 -0.55
N SER A 16 -1.20 16.36 -1.37
CA SER A 16 -1.01 16.68 -2.78
C SER A 16 -1.36 18.13 -3.05
N THR A 17 -0.35 18.96 -3.25
CA THR A 17 -0.57 20.37 -3.58
C THR A 17 -1.04 20.56 -5.03
N THR A 18 -0.83 19.56 -5.88
CA THR A 18 -1.21 19.64 -7.29
C THR A 18 -2.56 19.05 -7.58
N GLY A 19 -3.14 18.26 -6.66
CA GLY A 19 -4.39 17.58 -6.86
C GLY A 19 -4.34 16.45 -7.86
N ARG A 20 -3.16 16.06 -8.32
CA ARG A 20 -3.00 14.98 -9.28
C ARG A 20 -3.32 13.64 -8.63
N PRO A 21 -4.09 12.76 -9.32
CA PRO A 21 -4.41 11.45 -8.76
C PRO A 21 -3.19 10.63 -8.37
N LEU A 22 -2.12 10.66 -9.16
CA LEU A 22 -0.91 9.92 -8.82
C LEU A 22 -0.30 10.41 -7.50
N MET A 23 -0.28 11.71 -7.28
CA MET A 23 0.29 12.25 -6.05
C MET A 23 -0.54 11.82 -4.84
N ALA A 24 -1.87 11.81 -4.98
CA ALA A 24 -2.74 11.34 -3.91
C ALA A 24 -2.49 9.86 -3.63
N ALA A 25 -2.32 9.06 -4.68
CA ALA A 25 -2.03 7.64 -4.52
C ALA A 25 -0.69 7.43 -3.82
N MET A 26 0.33 8.17 -4.22
CA MET A 26 1.65 8.04 -3.60
C MET A 26 1.62 8.45 -2.13
N ASP A 27 0.85 9.48 -1.79
CA ASP A 27 0.72 9.89 -0.41
C ASP A 27 0.08 8.78 0.44
N LEU A 28 -0.99 8.18 -0.08
CA LEU A 28 -1.66 7.09 0.62
C LEU A 28 -0.77 5.87 0.75
N LEU A 29 -0.17 5.45 -0.36
CA LEU A 29 0.63 4.22 -0.42
C LEU A 29 1.99 4.38 0.26
N GLY A 30 2.43 5.62 0.47
CA GLY A 30 3.66 5.91 1.20
C GLY A 30 3.52 5.77 2.70
N ARG A 31 2.31 5.64 3.21
CA ARG A 31 2.12 5.42 4.64
C ARG A 31 2.65 4.05 5.03
N ARG A 32 3.29 4.01 6.17
CA ARG A 32 3.86 2.76 6.65
C ARG A 32 2.80 1.67 6.69
N TRP A 33 3.14 0.50 6.18
CA TRP A 33 2.31 -0.71 6.14
C TRP A 33 1.23 -0.73 5.08
N ALA A 34 0.93 0.38 4.41
CA ALA A 34 -0.16 0.41 3.44
C ALA A 34 0.04 -0.61 2.31
N LEU A 35 1.19 -0.55 1.65
CA LEU A 35 1.49 -1.50 0.56
C LEU A 35 1.63 -2.92 1.05
N ARG A 36 2.14 -3.12 2.28
CA ARG A 36 2.28 -4.46 2.84
C ARG A 36 0.91 -5.11 3.05
N ILE A 37 -0.06 -4.34 3.57
CA ILE A 37 -1.41 -4.86 3.77
C ILE A 37 -2.02 -5.26 2.43
N LEU A 38 -1.92 -4.39 1.43
CA LEU A 38 -2.45 -4.70 0.09
C LEU A 38 -1.79 -5.94 -0.48
N TRP A 39 -0.50 -6.09 -0.29
CA TRP A 39 0.24 -7.27 -0.73
C TRP A 39 -0.28 -8.54 -0.07
N GLU A 40 -0.53 -8.49 1.23
CA GLU A 40 -1.00 -9.66 1.97
C GLU A 40 -2.41 -10.08 1.55
N LEU A 41 -3.20 -9.17 0.97
CA LEU A 41 -4.55 -9.46 0.52
C LEU A 41 -4.61 -9.92 -0.94
N ARG A 42 -3.49 -10.03 -1.62
CA ARG A 42 -3.48 -10.31 -3.06
C ARG A 42 -4.07 -11.66 -3.44
N ASP A 43 -3.98 -12.63 -2.54
CA ASP A 43 -4.43 -13.99 -2.84
C ASP A 43 -5.80 -14.31 -2.25
N GLY A 44 -6.45 -13.34 -1.64
CA GLY A 44 -7.78 -13.56 -1.11
C GLY A 44 -7.98 -12.89 0.24
N PRO A 45 -9.18 -13.02 0.81
CA PRO A 45 -9.50 -12.37 2.07
C PRO A 45 -8.63 -12.86 3.23
N VAL A 46 -8.30 -11.94 4.13
CA VAL A 46 -7.51 -12.24 5.33
C VAL A 46 -8.12 -11.49 6.50
N GLY A 47 -8.28 -12.15 7.63
CA GLY A 47 -8.80 -11.53 8.84
C GLY A 47 -7.77 -10.60 9.48
N ALA A 48 -8.25 -9.70 10.33
CA ALA A 48 -7.40 -8.69 10.94
C ALA A 48 -6.26 -9.31 11.76
N ARG A 49 -6.55 -10.34 12.53
CA ARG A 49 -5.52 -10.99 13.35
C ARG A 49 -4.43 -11.60 12.47
N ALA A 50 -4.83 -12.31 11.43
CA ALA A 50 -3.85 -12.92 10.52
C ALA A 50 -3.04 -11.86 9.79
N LEU A 51 -3.65 -10.74 9.39
CA LEU A 51 -2.92 -9.63 8.79
C LEU A 51 -1.86 -9.10 9.74
N ARG A 52 -2.24 -8.90 10.98
CA ARG A 52 -1.32 -8.39 11.99
C ARG A 52 -0.16 -9.36 12.20
N ASP A 53 -0.45 -10.66 12.23
CA ASP A 53 0.57 -11.67 12.41
C ASP A 53 1.56 -11.71 11.24
N ARG A 54 1.06 -11.45 10.02
CA ARG A 54 1.90 -11.42 8.83
C ARG A 54 2.73 -10.15 8.73
N CYS A 55 2.31 -9.10 9.42
CA CYS A 55 2.99 -7.81 9.41
C CYS A 55 3.71 -7.62 10.76
N ASP A 56 4.87 -8.20 10.86
CA ASP A 56 5.65 -8.17 12.10
C ASP A 56 5.89 -6.74 12.57
N GLY A 57 5.63 -6.51 13.85
CA GLY A 57 5.90 -5.22 14.46
C GLY A 57 4.81 -4.19 14.31
N MET A 58 3.69 -4.53 13.66
CA MET A 58 2.57 -3.60 13.54
C MET A 58 1.67 -3.70 14.77
N SER A 59 1.33 -2.56 15.36
CA SER A 59 0.39 -2.52 16.46
C SER A 59 -1.05 -2.66 15.96
N SER A 60 -1.96 -3.03 16.84
CA SER A 60 -3.38 -3.11 16.50
C SER A 60 -3.92 -1.77 16.03
N SER A 61 -3.56 -0.69 16.71
CA SER A 61 -4.08 0.63 16.35
C SER A 61 -3.61 1.06 14.97
N VAL A 62 -2.36 0.80 14.64
CA VAL A 62 -1.84 1.12 13.31
C VAL A 62 -2.55 0.27 12.26
N LEU A 63 -2.75 -1.02 12.53
CA LEU A 63 -3.47 -1.88 11.60
C LEU A 63 -4.85 -1.32 11.28
N TYR A 64 -5.64 -1.00 12.30
CA TYR A 64 -7.00 -0.50 12.07
C TYR A 64 -7.02 0.88 11.43
N ASP A 65 -6.03 1.72 11.73
CA ASP A 65 -5.91 3.00 11.04
C ASP A 65 -5.67 2.79 9.54
N ARG A 66 -4.77 1.88 9.19
CA ARG A 66 -4.48 1.60 7.78
C ARG A 66 -5.66 0.95 7.09
N LEU A 67 -6.34 0.03 7.76
CA LEU A 67 -7.52 -0.61 7.17
C LEU A 67 -8.61 0.42 6.88
N ARG A 68 -8.83 1.36 7.80
CA ARG A 68 -9.80 2.42 7.58
C ARG A 68 -9.41 3.31 6.40
N GLU A 69 -8.14 3.72 6.34
CA GLU A 69 -7.66 4.56 5.25
C GLU A 69 -7.79 3.87 3.90
N LEU A 70 -7.41 2.60 3.84
CA LEU A 70 -7.50 1.84 2.60
C LEU A 70 -8.95 1.58 2.21
N GLY A 71 -9.81 1.36 3.19
CA GLY A 71 -11.24 1.21 2.95
C GLY A 71 -11.86 2.49 2.44
N ASP A 72 -11.51 3.62 3.05
CA ASP A 72 -12.02 4.93 2.62
C ASP A 72 -11.55 5.25 1.20
N ALA A 73 -10.40 4.74 0.81
CA ALA A 73 -9.88 4.91 -0.54
C ALA A 73 -10.46 3.90 -1.52
N ALA A 74 -11.39 3.04 -1.09
CA ALA A 74 -12.05 2.03 -1.90
C ALA A 74 -11.11 0.95 -2.44
N LEU A 75 -10.01 0.70 -1.76
CA LEU A 75 -9.05 -0.33 -2.17
C LEU A 75 -9.32 -1.67 -1.51
N ILE A 76 -9.92 -1.65 -0.32
CA ILE A 76 -10.29 -2.87 0.39
C ILE A 76 -11.70 -2.75 0.92
N GLU A 77 -12.28 -3.89 1.29
CA GLU A 77 -13.60 -3.94 1.90
C GLU A 77 -13.62 -5.07 2.91
N GLN A 78 -14.51 -4.95 3.88
CA GLN A 78 -14.70 -6.00 4.87
C GLN A 78 -15.71 -7.00 4.31
N THR A 79 -15.40 -8.28 4.48
CA THR A 79 -16.28 -9.35 4.00
C THR A 79 -17.35 -9.69 5.06
N ASP A 80 -18.30 -10.56 4.67
CA ASP A 80 -19.34 -11.01 5.58
C ASP A 80 -18.78 -11.75 6.79
N THR A 81 -17.58 -12.30 6.69
CA THR A 81 -16.94 -13.05 7.76
C THR A 81 -15.92 -12.21 8.52
N ASP A 82 -16.03 -10.90 8.43
CA ASP A 82 -15.12 -9.95 9.08
C ASP A 82 -13.67 -10.03 8.63
N ALA A 83 -13.43 -10.64 7.49
CA ALA A 83 -12.12 -10.59 6.84
C ALA A 83 -12.05 -9.35 5.97
N TYR A 84 -10.86 -9.03 5.49
CA TYR A 84 -10.64 -7.92 4.57
C TYR A 84 -10.19 -8.46 3.23
N ALA A 85 -10.67 -7.84 2.16
CA ALA A 85 -10.37 -8.29 0.81
C ALA A 85 -10.14 -7.08 -0.09
N LEU A 86 -9.40 -7.28 -1.15
CA LEU A 86 -9.25 -6.23 -2.16
C LEU A 86 -10.57 -6.03 -2.90
N THR A 87 -10.90 -4.77 -3.15
CA THR A 87 -11.97 -4.45 -4.09
C THR A 87 -11.45 -4.63 -5.51
N ALA A 88 -12.32 -4.50 -6.50
CA ALA A 88 -11.88 -4.50 -7.90
C ALA A 88 -10.81 -3.43 -8.14
N THR A 89 -11.00 -2.25 -7.53
CA THR A 89 -10.03 -1.16 -7.64
C THR A 89 -8.71 -1.52 -6.97
N GLY A 90 -8.78 -2.16 -5.80
CA GLY A 90 -7.57 -2.63 -5.11
C GLY A 90 -6.84 -3.69 -5.90
N ALA A 91 -7.56 -4.61 -6.52
CA ALA A 91 -6.96 -5.64 -7.36
C ALA A 91 -6.30 -5.02 -8.59
N ALA A 92 -6.93 -3.99 -9.18
CA ALA A 92 -6.34 -3.26 -10.30
C ALA A 92 -5.03 -2.59 -9.89
N LEU A 93 -5.00 -2.03 -8.69
CA LEU A 93 -3.76 -1.45 -8.16
C LEU A 93 -2.68 -2.52 -8.02
N GLY A 94 -3.05 -3.71 -7.53
CA GLY A 94 -2.11 -4.81 -7.41
C GLY A 94 -1.46 -5.16 -8.74
N ARG A 95 -2.27 -5.19 -9.81
CA ARG A 95 -1.74 -5.43 -11.14
C ARG A 95 -0.82 -4.30 -11.60
N ALA A 96 -1.15 -3.06 -11.26
CA ALA A 96 -0.33 -1.91 -11.61
C ALA A 96 1.02 -1.92 -10.86
N LEU A 97 1.05 -2.55 -9.69
CA LEU A 97 2.26 -2.63 -8.87
C LEU A 97 3.17 -3.80 -9.26
N LYS A 98 2.71 -4.70 -10.11
CA LYS A 98 3.51 -5.85 -10.48
C LYS A 98 4.85 -5.47 -11.12
N PRO A 99 4.89 -4.51 -12.05
CA PRO A 99 6.20 -4.04 -12.57
C PRO A 99 7.11 -3.49 -11.48
N LEU A 100 6.54 -2.89 -10.45
CA LEU A 100 7.33 -2.39 -9.33
C LEU A 100 7.96 -3.55 -8.55
N ASP A 101 7.22 -4.63 -8.35
CA ASP A 101 7.74 -5.83 -7.70
C ASP A 101 8.92 -6.40 -8.48
N GLU A 102 8.78 -6.48 -9.79
CA GLU A 102 9.85 -6.96 -10.67
C GLU A 102 11.07 -6.05 -10.60
N TRP A 103 10.84 -4.74 -10.63
CA TRP A 103 11.91 -3.78 -10.50
C TRP A 103 12.61 -3.94 -9.15
N ALA A 104 11.87 -4.18 -8.09
CA ALA A 104 12.43 -4.34 -6.74
C ALA A 104 13.42 -5.50 -6.69
N GLY A 105 13.13 -6.59 -7.40
CA GLY A 105 14.07 -7.71 -7.48
C GLY A 105 15.38 -7.31 -8.14
N SER A 106 15.31 -6.58 -9.23
CA SER A 106 16.50 -6.07 -9.91
C SER A 106 17.27 -5.10 -9.03
N TRP A 107 16.56 -4.24 -8.34
CA TRP A 107 17.16 -3.27 -7.44
C TRP A 107 17.88 -3.97 -6.28
N ALA A 108 17.27 -5.02 -5.73
CA ALA A 108 17.89 -5.78 -4.66
C ALA A 108 19.22 -6.38 -5.12
N ALA A 109 19.27 -6.89 -6.35
CA ALA A 109 20.51 -7.44 -6.90
C ALA A 109 21.58 -6.37 -7.03
N VAL A 110 21.21 -5.17 -7.48
CA VAL A 110 22.14 -4.05 -7.58
C VAL A 110 22.68 -3.68 -6.21
N ARG A 111 21.83 -3.64 -5.22
CA ARG A 111 22.25 -3.31 -3.85
C ARG A 111 23.22 -4.34 -3.30
N GLU A 112 22.96 -5.61 -3.54
CA GLU A 112 23.84 -6.68 -3.09
C GLU A 112 25.21 -6.60 -3.77
N ALA A 113 25.22 -6.34 -5.06
CA ALA A 113 26.48 -6.18 -5.80
C ALA A 113 27.29 -5.00 -5.25
N ARG A 114 26.63 -3.89 -4.98
CA ARG A 114 27.32 -2.71 -4.43
C ARG A 114 27.83 -2.96 -3.02
N ALA A 115 27.06 -3.64 -2.19
CA ALA A 115 27.47 -3.98 -0.83
C ALA A 115 28.71 -4.91 -0.86
N GLY A 116 28.70 -5.90 -1.76
CA GLY A 116 29.83 -6.79 -1.93
C GLY A 116 31.07 -6.05 -2.40
N THR A 117 30.91 -5.17 -3.36
CA THR A 117 32.02 -4.35 -3.88
C THR A 117 32.58 -3.43 -2.79
N THR A 118 31.70 -2.78 -2.05
CA THR A 118 32.12 -1.92 -0.95
C THR A 118 32.87 -2.70 0.11
N ARG A 119 32.39 -3.90 0.42
CA ARG A 119 33.03 -4.76 1.40
C ARG A 119 34.44 -5.15 0.94
N ASP A 120 34.57 -5.52 -0.32
CA ASP A 120 35.85 -5.90 -0.88
C ASP A 120 36.79 -4.69 -0.98
N GLY A 121 36.27 -3.55 -1.38
CA GLY A 121 37.04 -2.33 -1.49
C GLY A 121 37.48 -1.76 -0.15
N GLY A 122 36.83 -2.13 0.92
CA GLY A 122 37.17 -1.68 2.26
C GLY A 122 38.38 -2.33 2.86
N ARG A 123 38.99 -3.26 2.16
CA ARG A 123 40.21 -3.95 2.61
C ARG A 123 41.49 -3.25 2.11
#